data_a3e6a03fb2ecae752ad60c07e793fbd9
#
_entry.id   a3e6a03fb2ecae752ad60c07e793fbd9
#
_cell.length_a   1.000
_cell.length_b   1.000
_cell.length_c   1.000
_cell.angle_alpha   90.00
_cell.angle_beta   90.00
_cell.angle_gamma   90.00
#
_symmetry.space_group_name_H-M   'P 1'
#
loop_
_entity.id
_entity.type
_entity.pdbx_description
1 polymer ?
#
loop_
_entity_poly.entity_id
_entity_poly.type
_entity_poly.pdbx_seq_one_letter_code
_entity_poly.pdbx_strand_id
1 'polypeptide(L)'
;MNFPILFLGGKDTSIDGDYVLKNRIYNDTYNFCGKLTFDQSAWIIKKSQLVLANDTGFMHISAAFQKKIISFWGCTKPSLGMYPYVSDELSTMIVSNPHKAPCSKLGNKCVYSKNGCINDIDIKDVVKIILKKI
;
A
#
# COMPACT_ATOMS: atom_id res chain seq x y z
N MET A 1 -18.48 -6.90 4.74
CA MET A 1 -17.07 -7.00 5.12
C MET A 1 -16.99 -6.58 6.58
N ASN A 2 -16.49 -7.46 7.47
CA ASN A 2 -16.51 -7.22 8.93
C ASN A 2 -15.09 -7.00 9.48
N PHE A 3 -14.23 -6.32 8.73
CA PHE A 3 -12.86 -6.05 9.16
C PHE A 3 -12.63 -4.56 9.26
N PRO A 4 -12.05 -4.06 10.36
CA PRO A 4 -11.66 -2.66 10.47
C PRO A 4 -10.60 -2.31 9.42
N ILE A 5 -10.68 -1.10 8.88
CA ILE A 5 -9.69 -0.53 7.98
C ILE A 5 -8.85 0.48 8.77
N LEU A 6 -7.55 0.27 8.79
CA LEU A 6 -6.62 1.09 9.55
C LEU A 6 -5.61 1.75 8.62
N PHE A 7 -5.55 3.08 8.62
CA PHE A 7 -4.53 3.85 7.90
C PHE A 7 -3.33 4.07 8.82
N LEU A 8 -2.16 3.64 8.36
CA LEU A 8 -0.88 3.79 9.04
C LEU A 8 0.06 4.63 8.19
N GLY A 9 0.79 5.54 8.83
CA GLY A 9 1.74 6.40 8.13
C GLY A 9 2.42 7.39 9.08
N GLY A 10 3.30 8.21 8.54
CA GLY A 10 3.91 9.33 9.25
C GLY A 10 2.94 10.51 9.43
N LYS A 11 3.43 11.57 10.06
CA LYS A 11 2.64 12.81 10.23
C LYS A 11 2.32 13.49 8.90
N ASP A 12 3.17 13.34 7.92
CA ASP A 12 3.04 13.87 6.56
C ASP A 12 1.85 13.28 5.79
N THR A 13 1.45 12.04 6.10
CA THR A 13 0.31 11.36 5.48
C THR A 13 -0.99 11.48 6.28
N SER A 14 -0.99 12.21 7.41
CA SER A 14 -2.17 12.38 8.26
C SER A 14 -3.33 13.06 7.53
N ILE A 15 -3.05 14.04 6.68
CA ILE A 15 -4.05 14.78 5.90
C ILE A 15 -4.78 13.85 4.93
N ASP A 16 -4.08 12.93 4.28
CA ASP A 16 -4.67 11.96 3.36
C ASP A 16 -5.60 11.00 4.11
N GLY A 17 -5.15 10.52 5.28
CA GLY A 17 -5.97 9.68 6.15
C GLY A 17 -7.24 10.39 6.65
N ASP A 18 -7.15 11.66 7.02
CA ASP A 18 -8.31 12.46 7.45
C ASP A 18 -9.29 12.73 6.29
N TYR A 19 -8.76 12.96 5.08
CA TYR A 19 -9.59 13.08 3.87
C TYR A 19 -10.40 11.80 3.61
N VAL A 20 -9.78 10.63 3.73
CA VAL A 20 -10.47 9.34 3.57
C VAL A 20 -11.51 9.14 4.65
N LEU A 21 -11.23 9.45 5.92
CA LEU A 21 -12.20 9.37 7.00
C LEU A 21 -13.42 10.26 6.78
N LYS A 22 -13.22 11.48 6.29
CA LYS A 22 -14.30 12.42 6.00
C LYS A 22 -15.24 11.91 4.90
N ASN A 23 -14.70 11.20 3.91
CA ASN A 23 -15.44 10.73 2.73
C ASN A 23 -15.78 9.23 2.78
N ARG A 24 -15.53 8.55 3.91
CA ARG A 24 -15.76 7.11 4.02
C ARG A 24 -17.25 6.76 4.01
N ILE A 25 -17.59 5.63 3.40
CA ILE A 25 -18.89 4.99 3.49
C ILE A 25 -18.88 3.93 4.60
N TYR A 26 -17.73 3.27 4.81
CA TYR A 26 -17.56 2.23 5.81
C TYR A 26 -17.08 2.82 7.15
N ASN A 27 -17.93 2.74 8.18
CA ASN A 27 -17.70 3.42 9.46
C ASN A 27 -16.56 2.82 10.29
N ASP A 28 -16.27 1.52 10.15
CA ASP A 28 -15.19 0.85 10.88
C ASP A 28 -13.81 1.12 10.20
N THR A 29 -13.50 2.41 10.10
CA THR A 29 -12.30 2.94 9.42
C THR A 29 -11.63 3.97 10.31
N TYR A 30 -10.32 3.82 10.54
CA TYR A 30 -9.55 4.62 11.50
C TYR A 30 -8.28 5.18 10.87
N ASN A 31 -7.96 6.44 11.18
CA ASN A 31 -6.70 7.07 10.80
C ASN A 31 -5.75 7.13 12.00
N PHE A 32 -4.66 6.38 11.92
CA PHE A 32 -3.56 6.36 12.88
C PHE A 32 -2.27 7.00 12.34
N CYS A 33 -2.32 7.66 11.18
CA CYS A 33 -1.17 8.36 10.62
C CYS A 33 -0.65 9.42 11.58
N GLY A 34 0.64 9.35 11.92
CA GLY A 34 1.31 10.26 12.85
C GLY A 34 0.92 10.10 14.33
N LYS A 35 0.10 9.10 14.69
CA LYS A 35 -0.42 8.88 16.06
C LYS A 35 0.24 7.72 16.79
N LEU A 36 0.94 6.86 16.07
CA LEU A 36 1.55 5.64 16.63
C LEU A 36 3.07 5.71 16.56
N THR A 37 3.71 5.01 17.48
CA THR A 37 5.14 4.70 17.35
C THR A 37 5.36 3.66 16.26
N PHE A 38 6.62 3.49 15.87
CA PHE A 38 7.00 2.45 14.90
C PHE A 38 6.61 1.04 15.38
N ASP A 39 6.89 0.73 16.64
CA ASP A 39 6.58 -0.59 17.25
C ASP A 39 5.07 -0.85 17.32
N GLN A 40 4.28 0.17 17.65
CA GLN A 40 2.82 0.07 17.65
C GLN A 40 2.29 -0.20 16.25
N SER A 41 2.81 0.50 15.24
CA SER A 41 2.45 0.26 13.84
C SER A 41 2.84 -1.15 13.39
N ALA A 42 4.04 -1.62 13.74
CA ALA A 42 4.51 -2.96 13.45
C ALA A 42 3.63 -4.03 14.12
N TRP A 43 3.20 -3.79 15.35
CA TRP A 43 2.28 -4.69 16.06
C TRP A 43 0.91 -4.80 15.36
N ILE A 44 0.34 -3.68 14.91
CA ILE A 44 -0.90 -3.67 14.14
C ILE A 44 -0.74 -4.46 12.83
N ILE A 45 0.36 -4.22 12.10
CA ILE A 45 0.67 -4.95 10.87
C ILE A 45 0.76 -6.45 11.16
N LYS A 46 1.43 -6.86 12.23
CA LYS A 46 1.52 -8.26 12.65
C LYS A 46 0.13 -8.89 12.89
N LYS A 47 -0.84 -8.13 13.37
CA LYS A 47 -2.22 -8.60 13.65
C LYS A 47 -3.16 -8.47 12.44
N SER A 48 -2.78 -7.75 11.40
CA SER A 48 -3.62 -7.58 10.21
C SER A 48 -3.79 -8.89 9.43
N GLN A 49 -4.90 -9.02 8.71
CA GLN A 49 -5.14 -10.14 7.79
C GLN A 49 -4.54 -9.88 6.42
N LEU A 50 -4.62 -8.64 5.97
CA LEU A 50 -4.13 -8.19 4.69
C LEU A 50 -3.51 -6.80 4.84
N VAL A 51 -2.42 -6.55 4.15
CA VAL A 51 -1.77 -5.24 4.09
C VAL A 51 -1.81 -4.72 2.66
N LEU A 52 -2.28 -3.49 2.51
CA LEU A 52 -2.23 -2.72 1.27
C LEU A 52 -1.13 -1.68 1.46
N ALA A 53 -0.12 -1.67 0.62
CA ALA A 53 1.02 -0.78 0.78
C ALA A 53 1.59 -0.29 -0.56
N ASN A 54 2.15 0.90 -0.55
CA ASN A 54 3.09 1.32 -1.59
C ASN A 54 4.48 0.75 -1.29
N ASP A 55 5.47 1.09 -2.12
CA ASP A 55 6.89 0.84 -1.87
C ASP A 55 7.36 1.66 -0.66
N THR A 56 7.18 1.11 0.54
CA THR A 56 7.43 1.77 1.82
C THR A 56 7.99 0.81 2.87
N GLY A 57 8.52 1.35 3.97
CA GLY A 57 9.00 0.56 5.11
C GLY A 57 7.93 -0.38 5.69
N PHE A 58 6.66 0.02 5.71
CA PHE A 58 5.57 -0.84 6.21
C PHE A 58 5.31 -2.06 5.31
N MET A 59 5.56 -1.97 4.02
CA MET A 59 5.53 -3.13 3.12
C MET A 59 6.58 -4.17 3.55
N HIS A 60 7.80 -3.73 3.85
CA HIS A 60 8.88 -4.62 4.28
C HIS A 60 8.64 -5.20 5.67
N ILE A 61 8.07 -4.43 6.60
CA ILE A 61 7.64 -4.95 7.91
C ILE A 61 6.57 -6.02 7.73
N SER A 62 5.63 -5.80 6.83
CA SER A 62 4.59 -6.78 6.51
C SER A 62 5.19 -8.08 5.96
N ALA A 63 6.21 -7.96 5.11
CA ALA A 63 6.96 -9.09 4.58
C ALA A 63 7.69 -9.87 5.70
N ALA A 64 8.34 -9.15 6.62
CA ALA A 64 9.02 -9.77 7.77
C ALA A 64 8.05 -10.55 8.67
N PHE A 65 6.80 -10.13 8.78
CA PHE A 65 5.75 -10.85 9.50
C PHE A 65 4.99 -11.87 8.65
N GLN A 66 5.44 -12.16 7.43
CA GLN A 66 4.82 -13.13 6.52
C GLN A 66 3.31 -12.83 6.29
N LYS A 67 2.97 -11.56 6.13
CA LYS A 67 1.58 -11.13 5.91
C LYS A 67 1.21 -11.27 4.44
N LYS A 68 -0.10 -11.44 4.16
CA LYS A 68 -0.64 -11.22 2.81
C LYS A 68 -0.47 -9.74 2.46
N ILE A 69 0.17 -9.45 1.34
CA ILE A 69 0.49 -8.09 0.90
C ILE A 69 -0.06 -7.86 -0.51
N ILE A 70 -0.72 -6.73 -0.71
CA ILE A 70 -0.96 -6.17 -2.03
C ILE A 70 -0.15 -4.89 -2.11
N SER A 71 0.84 -4.83 -2.97
CA SER A 71 1.70 -3.67 -3.14
C SER A 71 1.44 -2.96 -4.48
N PHE A 72 1.44 -1.63 -4.43
CA PHE A 72 1.16 -0.76 -5.57
C PHE A 72 2.43 -0.09 -6.07
N TRP A 73 2.67 -0.19 -7.37
CA TRP A 73 3.89 0.28 -8.00
C TRP A 73 3.57 1.24 -9.14
N GLY A 74 4.01 2.47 -8.99
CA GLY A 74 3.85 3.53 -9.98
C GLY A 74 5.16 3.86 -10.69
N CYS A 75 5.82 4.94 -10.25
CA CYS A 75 7.08 5.42 -10.82
C CYS A 75 8.29 4.55 -10.47
N THR A 76 8.28 3.87 -9.32
CA THR A 76 9.17 2.74 -9.01
C THR A 76 8.62 1.45 -9.61
N LYS A 77 9.47 0.43 -9.70
CA LYS A 77 9.09 -0.91 -10.19
C LYS A 77 9.71 -1.99 -9.31
N PRO A 78 9.07 -3.15 -9.16
CA PRO A 78 9.65 -4.29 -8.44
C PRO A 78 11.01 -4.70 -8.99
N SER A 79 11.26 -4.52 -10.28
CA SER A 79 12.53 -4.81 -10.94
C SER A 79 13.74 -4.03 -10.41
N LEU A 80 13.50 -2.98 -9.63
CA LEU A 80 14.57 -2.26 -8.89
C LEU A 80 15.05 -3.02 -7.65
N GLY A 81 14.48 -4.18 -7.34
CA GLY A 81 14.90 -5.02 -6.20
C GLY A 81 14.27 -4.64 -4.86
N MET A 82 13.28 -3.75 -4.84
CA MET A 82 12.63 -3.26 -3.60
C MET A 82 11.29 -3.94 -3.31
N TYR A 83 11.00 -5.07 -3.94
CA TYR A 83 9.77 -5.82 -3.71
C TYR A 83 9.73 -6.48 -2.31
N PRO A 84 8.53 -6.81 -1.77
CA PRO A 84 8.42 -7.48 -0.48
C PRO A 84 9.00 -8.90 -0.55
N TYR A 85 9.93 -9.22 0.35
CA TYR A 85 10.58 -10.53 0.40
C TYR A 85 9.71 -11.55 1.13
N VAL A 86 8.74 -12.08 0.41
CA VAL A 86 7.81 -13.15 0.85
C VAL A 86 7.53 -14.08 -0.31
N SER A 87 6.89 -15.24 -0.03
CA SER A 87 6.43 -16.13 -1.09
C SER A 87 5.41 -15.48 -2.01
N ASP A 88 5.34 -15.92 -3.26
CA ASP A 88 4.40 -15.38 -4.27
C ASP A 88 2.94 -15.54 -3.85
N GLU A 89 2.63 -16.55 -3.04
CA GLU A 89 1.28 -16.76 -2.48
C GLU A 89 0.84 -15.61 -1.55
N LEU A 90 1.79 -15.06 -0.80
CA LEU A 90 1.55 -13.97 0.14
C LEU A 90 1.60 -12.59 -0.52
N SER A 91 2.30 -12.43 -1.64
CA SER A 91 2.49 -11.14 -2.30
C SER A 91 1.70 -11.03 -3.61
N THR A 92 1.06 -9.90 -3.81
CA THR A 92 0.51 -9.48 -5.11
C THR A 92 1.01 -8.08 -5.42
N MET A 93 1.77 -7.95 -6.48
CA MET A 93 2.31 -6.68 -6.92
C MET A 93 1.48 -6.13 -8.07
N ILE A 94 0.81 -4.99 -7.84
CA ILE A 94 0.02 -4.29 -8.85
C ILE A 94 0.90 -3.19 -9.43
N VAL A 95 1.33 -3.40 -10.66
CA VAL A 95 2.27 -2.51 -11.36
C VAL A 95 1.51 -1.68 -12.39
N SER A 96 1.47 -0.38 -12.19
CA SER A 96 0.97 0.53 -13.22
C SER A 96 1.94 0.57 -14.39
N ASN A 97 1.41 0.47 -15.61
CA ASN A 97 2.20 0.53 -16.84
C ASN A 97 3.44 -0.41 -16.81
N PRO A 98 3.26 -1.75 -16.70
CA PRO A 98 4.35 -2.68 -16.47
C PRO A 98 5.41 -2.67 -17.59
N HIS A 99 5.02 -2.29 -18.81
CA HIS A 99 5.90 -2.21 -19.98
C HIS A 99 6.80 -0.96 -20.00
N LYS A 100 6.55 0.02 -19.13
CA LYS A 100 7.38 1.21 -19.02
C LYS A 100 8.52 0.97 -18.03
N ALA A 101 9.70 1.49 -18.34
CA ALA A 101 10.82 1.52 -17.41
C ALA A 101 10.44 2.32 -16.14
N PRO A 102 11.08 2.05 -14.98
CA PRO A 102 10.89 2.91 -13.82
C PRO A 102 11.31 4.35 -14.15
N CYS A 103 10.52 5.35 -13.68
CA CYS A 103 10.80 6.75 -13.92
C CYS A 103 12.04 7.25 -13.16
N SER A 104 12.22 6.73 -11.94
CA SER A 104 13.36 6.99 -11.06
C SER A 104 13.48 5.91 -10.00
N LYS A 105 14.68 5.80 -9.41
CA LYS A 105 14.94 4.82 -8.34
C LYS A 105 14.09 5.06 -7.11
N LEU A 106 13.80 6.32 -6.78
CA LEU A 106 13.07 6.71 -5.56
C LEU A 106 11.59 7.06 -5.82
N GLY A 107 11.10 6.97 -7.06
CA GLY A 107 9.71 7.28 -7.39
C GLY A 107 9.30 8.75 -7.26
N ASN A 108 10.25 9.66 -7.02
CA ASN A 108 10.02 11.08 -6.78
C ASN A 108 9.74 11.90 -8.03
N LYS A 109 9.81 11.30 -9.22
CA LYS A 109 9.59 11.98 -10.49
C LYS A 109 8.90 11.03 -11.47
N CYS A 110 7.77 11.46 -12.04
CA CYS A 110 7.10 10.74 -13.10
C CYS A 110 7.36 11.42 -14.44
N VAL A 111 7.87 10.65 -15.42
CA VAL A 111 8.14 11.15 -16.77
C VAL A 111 7.03 10.80 -17.78
N TYR A 112 6.07 9.95 -17.39
CA TYR A 112 5.01 9.44 -18.27
C TYR A 112 3.63 10.02 -17.98
N SER A 113 3.40 10.60 -16.81
CA SER A 113 2.10 11.12 -16.40
C SER A 113 2.26 12.34 -15.50
N LYS A 114 1.45 13.38 -15.72
CA LYS A 114 1.41 14.57 -14.85
C LYS A 114 0.89 14.23 -13.44
N ASN A 115 0.00 13.23 -13.33
CA ASN A 115 -0.65 12.83 -12.08
C ASN A 115 -0.01 11.62 -11.42
N GLY A 116 1.11 11.12 -11.96
CA GLY A 116 1.76 9.90 -11.49
C GLY A 116 1.12 8.62 -12.04
N CYS A 117 1.95 7.64 -12.36
CA CYS A 117 1.49 6.37 -12.94
C CYS A 117 0.58 5.58 -12.00
N ILE A 118 0.65 5.79 -10.69
CA ILE A 118 -0.19 5.08 -9.72
C ILE A 118 -1.69 5.30 -9.98
N ASN A 119 -2.06 6.45 -10.52
CA ASN A 119 -3.45 6.80 -10.83
C ASN A 119 -4.01 6.04 -12.05
N ASP A 120 -3.16 5.35 -12.81
CA ASP A 120 -3.58 4.53 -13.95
C ASP A 120 -4.01 3.10 -13.52
N ILE A 121 -3.92 2.78 -12.21
CA ILE A 121 -4.37 1.49 -11.67
C ILE A 121 -5.89 1.47 -11.58
N ASP A 122 -6.53 0.46 -12.20
CA ASP A 122 -7.98 0.29 -12.11
C ASP A 122 -8.40 -0.18 -10.71
N ILE A 123 -9.15 0.68 -10.02
CA ILE A 123 -9.66 0.40 -8.68
C ILE A 123 -10.57 -0.83 -8.66
N LYS A 124 -11.34 -1.09 -9.73
CA LYS A 124 -12.23 -2.26 -9.80
C LYS A 124 -11.44 -3.57 -9.79
N ASP A 125 -10.30 -3.60 -10.45
CA ASP A 125 -9.43 -4.77 -10.43
C ASP A 125 -8.74 -4.95 -9.08
N VAL A 126 -8.33 -3.85 -8.45
CA VAL A 126 -7.82 -3.87 -7.07
C VAL A 126 -8.84 -4.49 -6.11
N VAL A 127 -10.09 -4.05 -6.17
CA VAL A 127 -11.17 -4.59 -5.31
C VAL A 127 -11.37 -6.09 -5.54
N LYS A 128 -11.39 -6.57 -6.79
CA LYS A 128 -11.46 -8.01 -7.10
C LYS A 128 -10.32 -8.80 -6.48
N ILE A 129 -9.10 -8.26 -6.52
CA ILE A 129 -7.91 -8.89 -5.92
C ILE A 129 -8.03 -8.95 -4.41
N ILE A 130 -8.46 -7.86 -3.76
CA ILE A 130 -8.68 -7.81 -2.31
C ILE A 130 -9.68 -8.88 -1.90
N LEU A 131 -10.84 -8.96 -2.57
CA LEU A 131 -11.90 -9.91 -2.25
C LEU A 131 -11.49 -11.38 -2.38
N LYS A 132 -10.47 -11.68 -3.19
CA LYS A 132 -9.91 -13.04 -3.30
C LYS A 132 -8.91 -13.37 -2.19
N LYS A 133 -8.37 -12.37 -1.50
CA LYS A 133 -7.32 -12.56 -0.49
C LYS A 133 -7.81 -12.52 0.96
N ILE A 134 -8.99 -11.96 1.19
CA ILE A 134 -9.70 -11.94 2.50
C ILE A 134 -10.78 -13.07 2.54
#